data_cc4ac1b965276444d64ceb8255a40746
#
_entry.id   cc4ac1b965276444d64ceb8255a40746
#
_cell.length_a   1.000
_cell.length_b   1.000
_cell.length_c   1.000
_cell.angle_alpha   90.00
_cell.angle_beta   90.00
_cell.angle_gamma   90.00
#
_symmetry.space_group_name_H-M   'P 1'
#
loop_
_entity.id
_entity.type
_entity.pdbx_description
1 polymer ?
#
loop_
_entity_poly.entity_id
_entity_poly.type
_entity_poly.pdbx_seq_one_letter_code
_entity_poly.pdbx_strand_id
1 'polypeptide(L)'
;MKKKSKILIIGGTRYVGLKLFNDLKKNKSLKIYTLSRSRFNHKNHISCDRNNYNKLRILIKKINPQIIIDMINFSEKNSKDIKNLFEKDEMPSLKHYIVISSFFVYNFFDLKKFSEKKLISNKKIIIPEKYIRNKIKMEKILYSSKIFDITTIIRFPFIFSYDDYTGRFQKICEVSKNSKNRNFKGKKFSMISKHFAVKCLKHLIYSKPKKIIDLSNKGYVDINKIIKTINGNLNCIWV
;
A
#
# COMPACT_ATOMS: atom_id res chain seq x y z
N MET A 1 -25.91 -14.83 19.20
CA MET A 1 -24.50 -14.37 19.02
C MET A 1 -24.44 -13.31 17.92
N LYS A 2 -23.84 -12.12 18.17
CA LYS A 2 -23.67 -11.09 17.13
C LYS A 2 -22.80 -11.62 16.00
N LYS A 3 -23.26 -11.49 14.74
CA LYS A 3 -22.53 -11.91 13.54
C LYS A 3 -21.22 -11.14 13.41
N LYS A 4 -20.08 -11.85 13.36
CA LYS A 4 -18.76 -11.22 13.23
C LYS A 4 -18.62 -10.51 11.88
N SER A 5 -18.07 -9.29 11.88
CA SER A 5 -17.76 -8.59 10.65
C SER A 5 -16.60 -9.25 9.91
N LYS A 6 -16.80 -9.55 8.63
CA LYS A 6 -15.81 -10.22 7.78
C LYS A 6 -14.94 -9.21 7.05
N ILE A 7 -13.64 -9.30 7.23
CA ILE A 7 -12.64 -8.49 6.56
C ILE A 7 -11.75 -9.38 5.71
N LEU A 8 -11.57 -9.01 4.44
CA LEU A 8 -10.61 -9.66 3.53
C LEU A 8 -9.40 -8.75 3.31
N ILE A 9 -8.19 -9.23 3.64
CA ILE A 9 -6.94 -8.55 3.36
C ILE A 9 -6.28 -9.22 2.17
N ILE A 10 -6.28 -8.57 1.02
CA ILE A 10 -5.56 -9.03 -0.18
C ILE A 10 -4.12 -8.56 -0.06
N GLY A 11 -3.16 -9.52 0.04
CA GLY A 11 -1.76 -9.22 0.37
C GLY A 11 -1.46 -9.17 1.87
N GLY A 12 -2.25 -9.86 2.71
CA GLY A 12 -2.15 -9.84 4.17
C GLY A 12 -1.06 -10.70 4.79
N THR A 13 -0.11 -11.26 4.03
CA THR A 13 0.88 -12.22 4.54
C THR A 13 2.30 -11.69 4.67
N ARG A 14 2.56 -10.44 4.29
CA ARG A 14 3.88 -9.81 4.36
C ARG A 14 3.78 -8.35 4.81
N TYR A 15 4.86 -7.86 5.40
CA TYR A 15 5.11 -6.46 5.74
C TYR A 15 3.94 -5.76 6.46
N VAL A 16 3.40 -4.67 5.87
CA VAL A 16 2.25 -3.93 6.43
C VAL A 16 1.01 -4.81 6.55
N GLY A 17 0.72 -5.63 5.54
CA GLY A 17 -0.44 -6.52 5.54
C GLY A 17 -0.38 -7.57 6.66
N LEU A 18 0.80 -8.15 6.91
CA LEU A 18 1.01 -9.11 8.00
C LEU A 18 0.84 -8.46 9.38
N LYS A 19 1.42 -7.28 9.57
CA LYS A 19 1.26 -6.54 10.82
C LYS A 19 -0.21 -6.18 11.07
N LEU A 20 -0.90 -5.71 10.04
CA LEU A 20 -2.33 -5.40 10.11
C LEU A 20 -3.16 -6.64 10.46
N PHE A 21 -2.90 -7.77 9.78
CA PHE A 21 -3.56 -9.04 10.09
C PHE A 21 -3.33 -9.44 11.55
N ASN A 22 -2.08 -9.39 12.04
CA ASN A 22 -1.73 -9.76 13.41
C ASN A 22 -2.41 -8.88 14.46
N ASP A 23 -2.59 -7.59 14.17
CA ASP A 23 -3.30 -6.67 15.05
C ASP A 23 -4.81 -6.92 15.04
N LEU A 24 -5.42 -7.11 13.87
CA LEU A 24 -6.87 -7.28 13.72
C LEU A 24 -7.38 -8.63 14.25
N LYS A 25 -6.59 -9.71 14.12
CA LYS A 25 -6.99 -11.04 14.61
C LYS A 25 -7.21 -11.10 16.12
N LYS A 26 -6.69 -10.14 16.87
CA LYS A 26 -6.89 -10.02 18.32
C LYS A 26 -8.32 -9.59 18.68
N ASN A 27 -9.03 -8.94 17.75
CA ASN A 27 -10.40 -8.51 17.97
C ASN A 27 -11.39 -9.65 17.68
N LYS A 28 -12.00 -10.18 18.73
CA LYS A 28 -12.95 -11.32 18.67
C LYS A 28 -14.23 -11.01 17.89
N SER A 29 -14.58 -9.73 17.68
CA SER A 29 -15.76 -9.31 16.89
C SER A 29 -15.53 -9.38 15.38
N LEU A 30 -14.27 -9.58 14.94
CA LEU A 30 -13.89 -9.63 13.55
C LEU A 30 -13.59 -11.07 13.11
N LYS A 31 -13.90 -11.37 11.85
CA LYS A 31 -13.45 -12.59 11.16
C LYS A 31 -12.55 -12.16 10.00
N ILE A 32 -11.24 -12.33 10.19
CA ILE A 32 -10.24 -11.88 9.24
C ILE A 32 -9.88 -13.01 8.28
N TYR A 33 -9.95 -12.72 6.99
CA TYR A 33 -9.45 -13.55 5.90
C TYR A 33 -8.23 -12.88 5.28
N THR A 34 -7.25 -13.68 4.85
CA THR A 34 -6.11 -13.21 4.07
C THR A 34 -6.05 -13.95 2.75
N LEU A 35 -5.66 -13.23 1.69
CA LEU A 35 -5.46 -13.80 0.36
C LEU A 35 -4.08 -13.42 -0.15
N SER A 36 -3.27 -14.41 -0.54
CA SER A 36 -1.96 -14.21 -1.19
C SER A 36 -1.54 -15.46 -1.93
N ARG A 37 -0.48 -15.36 -2.74
CA ARG A 37 0.13 -16.52 -3.43
C ARG A 37 0.91 -17.44 -2.49
N SER A 38 1.50 -16.87 -1.44
CA SER A 38 2.32 -17.61 -0.49
C SER A 38 1.46 -18.46 0.44
N ARG A 39 1.97 -19.60 0.87
CA ARG A 39 1.38 -20.35 1.98
C ARG A 39 1.50 -19.54 3.26
N PHE A 40 0.49 -19.62 4.11
CA PHE A 40 0.45 -18.93 5.40
C PHE A 40 -0.35 -19.77 6.38
N ASN A 41 0.24 -20.13 7.52
CA ASN A 41 -0.39 -20.99 8.51
C ASN A 41 -1.46 -20.25 9.31
N HIS A 42 -2.65 -20.14 8.74
CA HIS A 42 -3.83 -19.59 9.38
C HIS A 42 -5.11 -20.15 8.73
N LYS A 43 -6.08 -20.58 9.55
CA LYS A 43 -7.32 -21.26 9.10
C LYS A 43 -8.18 -20.47 8.08
N ASN A 44 -8.09 -19.15 8.10
CA ASN A 44 -8.81 -18.27 7.16
C ASN A 44 -7.88 -17.69 6.09
N HIS A 45 -6.70 -18.29 5.89
CA HIS A 45 -5.84 -17.92 4.77
C HIS A 45 -6.26 -18.67 3.51
N ILE A 46 -6.20 -17.98 2.38
CA ILE A 46 -6.53 -18.52 1.07
C ILE A 46 -5.34 -18.28 0.14
N SER A 47 -4.74 -19.39 -0.33
CA SER A 47 -3.68 -19.31 -1.35
C SER A 47 -4.32 -19.10 -2.71
N CYS A 48 -4.11 -17.90 -3.26
CA CYS A 48 -4.64 -17.53 -4.58
C CYS A 48 -3.78 -16.41 -5.20
N ASP A 49 -3.52 -16.53 -6.50
CA ASP A 49 -3.04 -15.39 -7.27
C ASP A 49 -4.23 -14.46 -7.57
N ARG A 50 -4.14 -13.20 -7.11
CA ARG A 50 -5.18 -12.21 -7.38
C ARG A 50 -5.41 -11.92 -8.86
N ASN A 51 -4.42 -12.24 -9.73
CA ASN A 51 -4.53 -12.08 -11.17
C ASN A 51 -5.39 -13.18 -11.82
N ASN A 52 -5.69 -14.27 -11.10
CA ASN A 52 -6.65 -15.27 -11.52
C ASN A 52 -8.05 -14.77 -11.16
N TYR A 53 -8.70 -14.06 -12.09
CA TYR A 53 -10.00 -13.44 -11.89
C TYR A 53 -11.09 -14.45 -11.46
N ASN A 54 -11.20 -15.59 -12.14
CA ASN A 54 -12.22 -16.57 -11.86
C ASN A 54 -12.10 -17.14 -10.43
N LYS A 55 -10.88 -17.47 -10.02
CA LYS A 55 -10.62 -17.95 -8.66
C LYS A 55 -10.88 -16.87 -7.62
N LEU A 56 -10.42 -15.64 -7.88
CA LEU A 56 -10.66 -14.48 -7.01
C LEU A 56 -12.16 -14.24 -6.83
N ARG A 57 -12.91 -14.24 -7.91
CA ARG A 57 -14.38 -14.08 -7.94
C ARG A 57 -15.06 -15.10 -7.05
N ILE A 58 -14.80 -16.40 -7.27
CA ILE A 58 -15.40 -17.49 -6.48
C ILE A 58 -15.10 -17.29 -4.99
N LEU A 59 -13.86 -16.95 -4.65
CA LEU A 59 -13.43 -16.78 -3.27
C LEU A 59 -14.08 -15.56 -2.60
N ILE A 60 -14.16 -14.43 -3.27
CA ILE A 60 -14.82 -13.23 -2.75
C ILE A 60 -16.31 -13.50 -2.52
N LYS A 61 -17.00 -14.13 -3.46
CA LYS A 61 -18.41 -14.52 -3.29
C LYS A 61 -18.61 -15.45 -2.08
N LYS A 62 -17.77 -16.47 -1.94
CA LYS A 62 -17.82 -17.41 -0.80
C LYS A 62 -17.58 -16.74 0.54
N ILE A 63 -16.60 -15.82 0.62
CA ILE A 63 -16.29 -15.08 1.84
C ILE A 63 -17.40 -14.08 2.15
N ASN A 64 -17.87 -13.38 1.12
CA ASN A 64 -18.82 -12.26 1.19
C ASN A 64 -18.40 -11.25 2.28
N PRO A 65 -17.28 -10.54 2.11
CA PRO A 65 -16.72 -9.64 3.11
C PRO A 65 -17.48 -8.32 3.18
N GLN A 66 -17.55 -7.70 4.37
CA GLN A 66 -18.04 -6.34 4.55
C GLN A 66 -16.95 -5.30 4.24
N ILE A 67 -15.68 -5.67 4.42
CA ILE A 67 -14.54 -4.78 4.17
C ILE A 67 -13.48 -5.55 3.39
N ILE A 68 -12.96 -4.92 2.34
CA ILE A 68 -11.77 -5.42 1.63
C ILE A 68 -10.65 -4.39 1.81
N ILE A 69 -9.48 -4.86 2.22
CA ILE A 69 -8.25 -4.06 2.29
C ILE A 69 -7.28 -4.62 1.26
N ASP A 70 -7.08 -3.89 0.16
CA ASP A 70 -6.26 -4.33 -0.95
C ASP A 70 -4.87 -3.68 -0.91
N MET A 71 -3.90 -4.46 -0.39
CA MET A 71 -2.51 -4.03 -0.24
C MET A 71 -1.70 -4.14 -1.54
N ILE A 72 -2.21 -4.88 -2.53
CA ILE A 72 -1.46 -5.29 -3.72
C ILE A 72 -2.22 -5.04 -5.04
N ASN A 73 -3.02 -3.99 -5.10
CA ASN A 73 -3.59 -3.52 -6.36
C ASN A 73 -2.51 -2.77 -7.15
N PHE A 74 -1.77 -3.51 -7.99
CA PHE A 74 -0.59 -2.99 -8.70
C PHE A 74 -0.79 -2.84 -10.20
N SER A 75 -1.99 -3.06 -10.72
CA SER A 75 -2.23 -2.99 -12.16
C SER A 75 -3.63 -2.48 -12.49
N GLU A 76 -3.77 -1.95 -13.69
CA GLU A 76 -5.06 -1.59 -14.28
C GLU A 76 -6.05 -2.76 -14.23
N LYS A 77 -5.59 -3.98 -14.61
CA LYS A 77 -6.39 -5.20 -14.56
C LYS A 77 -6.96 -5.46 -13.17
N ASN A 78 -6.13 -5.32 -12.13
CA ASN A 78 -6.57 -5.58 -10.76
C ASN A 78 -7.74 -4.68 -10.33
N SER A 79 -7.75 -3.43 -10.78
CA SER A 79 -8.84 -2.49 -10.48
C SER A 79 -10.08 -2.79 -11.30
N LYS A 80 -9.93 -3.14 -12.58
CA LYS A 80 -11.03 -3.58 -13.44
C LYS A 80 -11.70 -4.84 -12.86
N ASP A 81 -10.91 -5.79 -12.37
CA ASP A 81 -11.44 -7.03 -11.77
C ASP A 81 -12.33 -6.71 -10.55
N ILE A 82 -11.90 -5.85 -9.64
CA ILE A 82 -12.69 -5.46 -8.45
C ILE A 82 -13.92 -4.65 -8.84
N LYS A 83 -13.76 -3.66 -9.75
CA LYS A 83 -14.88 -2.90 -10.30
C LYS A 83 -15.95 -3.83 -10.87
N ASN A 84 -15.57 -4.77 -11.73
CA ASN A 84 -16.49 -5.70 -12.39
C ASN A 84 -17.22 -6.60 -11.38
N LEU A 85 -16.54 -7.06 -10.32
CA LEU A 85 -17.17 -7.84 -9.26
C LEU A 85 -18.23 -7.02 -8.51
N PHE A 86 -17.96 -5.76 -8.26
CA PHE A 86 -18.89 -4.86 -7.59
C PHE A 86 -20.11 -4.53 -8.47
N GLU A 87 -19.87 -4.15 -9.71
CA GLU A 87 -20.92 -3.75 -10.66
C GLU A 87 -21.85 -4.92 -11.05
N LYS A 88 -21.36 -6.16 -10.94
CA LYS A 88 -22.17 -7.39 -11.12
C LYS A 88 -22.86 -7.87 -9.86
N ASP A 89 -22.86 -7.06 -8.79
CA ASP A 89 -23.42 -7.41 -7.48
C ASP A 89 -22.90 -8.73 -6.88
N GLU A 90 -21.63 -9.03 -7.17
CA GLU A 90 -20.99 -10.25 -6.64
C GLU A 90 -20.37 -10.06 -5.25
N MET A 91 -20.51 -8.86 -4.69
CA MET A 91 -20.04 -8.47 -3.35
C MET A 91 -21.14 -7.74 -2.55
N PRO A 92 -22.34 -8.32 -2.38
CA PRO A 92 -23.50 -7.60 -1.84
C PRO A 92 -23.34 -7.12 -0.39
N SER A 93 -22.43 -7.73 0.37
CA SER A 93 -22.14 -7.31 1.74
C SER A 93 -21.06 -6.24 1.84
N LEU A 94 -20.39 -5.89 0.74
CA LEU A 94 -19.25 -4.97 0.77
C LEU A 94 -19.73 -3.54 1.09
N LYS A 95 -19.19 -2.99 2.18
CA LYS A 95 -19.50 -1.64 2.67
C LYS A 95 -18.30 -0.69 2.59
N HIS A 96 -17.10 -1.23 2.48
CA HIS A 96 -15.88 -0.44 2.43
C HIS A 96 -14.78 -1.18 1.67
N TYR A 97 -14.25 -0.53 0.64
CA TYR A 97 -13.09 -0.97 -0.11
C TYR A 97 -11.92 -0.02 0.16
N ILE A 98 -10.90 -0.49 0.86
CA ILE A 98 -9.68 0.26 1.17
C ILE A 98 -8.58 -0.22 0.25
N VAL A 99 -8.00 0.68 -0.53
CA VAL A 99 -6.93 0.34 -1.48
C VAL A 99 -5.69 1.21 -1.26
N ILE A 100 -4.53 0.57 -1.31
CA ILE A 100 -3.26 1.25 -1.10
C ILE A 100 -2.73 1.81 -2.42
N SER A 101 -2.54 3.12 -2.44
CA SER A 101 -1.85 3.86 -3.49
C SER A 101 -0.51 4.42 -2.98
N SER A 102 0.02 5.45 -3.61
CA SER A 102 1.33 5.99 -3.29
C SER A 102 1.40 7.50 -3.52
N PHE A 103 2.21 8.22 -2.71
CA PHE A 103 2.54 9.63 -2.95
C PHE A 103 3.25 9.84 -4.29
N PHE A 104 3.89 8.81 -4.83
CA PHE A 104 4.59 8.94 -6.11
C PHE A 104 3.66 9.24 -7.30
N VAL A 105 2.33 9.09 -7.13
CA VAL A 105 1.38 9.55 -8.15
C VAL A 105 1.46 11.07 -8.38
N TYR A 106 1.81 11.86 -7.37
CA TYR A 106 2.00 13.31 -7.48
C TYR A 106 3.19 13.69 -8.37
N ASN A 107 4.25 12.92 -8.32
CA ASN A 107 5.44 13.19 -9.14
C ASN A 107 5.14 13.15 -10.65
N PHE A 108 4.07 12.48 -11.04
CA PHE A 108 3.64 12.41 -12.44
C PHE A 108 2.88 13.67 -12.89
N PHE A 109 2.15 14.33 -11.98
CA PHE A 109 1.46 15.57 -12.29
C PHE A 109 2.43 16.76 -12.34
N ASP A 110 3.48 16.74 -11.52
CA ASP A 110 4.55 17.75 -11.54
C ASP A 110 5.57 17.55 -12.66
N LEU A 111 5.65 16.34 -13.25
CA LEU A 111 6.59 16.03 -14.35
C LEU A 111 6.32 16.81 -15.64
N LYS A 112 5.13 17.41 -15.80
CA LYS A 112 4.91 18.41 -16.87
C LYS A 112 5.71 19.71 -16.68
N LYS A 113 6.10 20.02 -15.44
CA LYS A 113 6.96 21.17 -15.09
C LYS A 113 8.45 20.82 -14.99
N PHE A 114 8.79 19.56 -14.74
CA PHE A 114 10.17 19.07 -14.71
C PHE A 114 10.42 18.24 -15.97
N SER A 115 11.32 18.69 -16.85
CA SER A 115 11.62 17.99 -18.09
C SER A 115 11.83 16.48 -17.83
N GLU A 116 11.01 15.64 -18.45
CA GLU A 116 11.00 14.16 -18.31
C GLU A 116 12.41 13.55 -18.44
N LYS A 117 13.30 14.17 -19.23
CA LYS A 117 14.67 13.72 -19.46
C LYS A 117 15.56 13.71 -18.23
N LYS A 118 15.39 14.62 -17.26
CA LYS A 118 16.29 14.71 -16.08
C LYS A 118 16.00 13.66 -14.99
N LEU A 119 14.78 13.17 -14.87
CA LEU A 119 14.43 12.12 -13.90
C LEU A 119 14.59 10.71 -14.46
N ILE A 120 14.41 10.56 -15.78
CA ILE A 120 14.51 9.27 -16.49
C ILE A 120 15.97 8.93 -16.85
N SER A 121 16.83 9.91 -17.07
CA SER A 121 18.25 9.69 -17.43
C SER A 121 19.09 9.10 -16.30
N ASN A 122 18.63 9.19 -15.04
CA ASN A 122 19.32 8.59 -13.92
C ASN A 122 18.75 7.19 -13.65
N LYS A 123 19.40 6.15 -14.16
CA LYS A 123 19.14 4.71 -13.98
C LYS A 123 19.02 4.23 -12.52
N LYS A 124 18.85 5.14 -11.54
CA LYS A 124 18.83 4.88 -10.09
C LYS A 124 17.53 5.31 -9.41
N ILE A 125 16.40 5.35 -10.15
CA ILE A 125 15.11 5.60 -9.51
C ILE A 125 14.74 4.38 -8.67
N ILE A 126 14.57 4.61 -7.38
CA ILE A 126 14.21 3.60 -6.37
C ILE A 126 12.83 2.98 -6.67
N ILE A 127 11.98 3.67 -7.43
CA ILE A 127 10.63 3.23 -7.75
C ILE A 127 10.45 3.23 -9.28
N PRO A 128 10.10 2.08 -9.87
CA PRO A 128 9.89 1.96 -11.30
C PRO A 128 8.75 2.86 -11.80
N GLU A 129 8.96 3.57 -12.91
CA GLU A 129 7.93 4.40 -13.56
C GLU A 129 6.65 3.60 -13.86
N LYS A 130 6.78 2.35 -14.29
CA LYS A 130 5.66 1.43 -14.51
C LYS A 130 4.78 1.29 -13.27
N TYR A 131 5.37 1.26 -12.07
CA TYR A 131 4.62 1.20 -10.82
C TYR A 131 3.76 2.46 -10.63
N ILE A 132 4.35 3.64 -10.86
CA ILE A 132 3.66 4.93 -10.73
C ILE A 132 2.51 5.04 -11.72
N ARG A 133 2.77 4.75 -13.01
CA ARG A 133 1.74 4.74 -14.06
C ARG A 133 0.59 3.78 -13.73
N ASN A 134 0.90 2.60 -13.21
CA ASN A 134 -0.11 1.63 -12.79
C ASN A 134 -0.96 2.14 -11.62
N LYS A 135 -0.36 2.81 -10.63
CA LYS A 135 -1.11 3.41 -9.52
C LYS A 135 -2.04 4.52 -10.00
N ILE A 136 -1.60 5.36 -10.91
CA ILE A 136 -2.45 6.40 -11.53
C ILE A 136 -3.63 5.78 -12.28
N LYS A 137 -3.38 4.75 -13.10
CA LYS A 137 -4.45 4.03 -13.82
C LYS A 137 -5.42 3.37 -12.84
N MET A 138 -4.91 2.75 -11.78
CA MET A 138 -5.72 2.18 -10.70
C MET A 138 -6.68 3.22 -10.11
N GLU A 139 -6.17 4.38 -9.70
CA GLU A 139 -6.98 5.45 -9.13
C GLU A 139 -8.04 5.95 -10.11
N LYS A 140 -7.67 6.18 -11.38
CA LYS A 140 -8.60 6.62 -12.43
C LYS A 140 -9.77 5.65 -12.63
N ILE A 141 -9.49 4.33 -12.69
CA ILE A 141 -10.52 3.31 -12.87
C ILE A 141 -11.48 3.29 -11.67
N LEU A 142 -10.94 3.35 -10.46
CA LEU A 142 -11.78 3.34 -9.26
C LEU A 142 -12.60 4.62 -9.17
N TYR A 143 -12.00 5.77 -9.43
CA TYR A 143 -12.66 7.08 -9.40
C TYR A 143 -13.87 7.15 -10.37
N SER A 144 -13.73 6.56 -11.57
CA SER A 144 -14.78 6.55 -12.60
C SER A 144 -15.79 5.41 -12.47
N SER A 145 -15.86 4.73 -11.33
CA SER A 145 -16.71 3.55 -11.13
C SER A 145 -17.61 3.68 -9.91
N LYS A 146 -18.76 3.00 -9.90
CA LYS A 146 -19.72 2.99 -8.78
C LYS A 146 -19.11 2.55 -7.45
N ILE A 147 -18.11 1.67 -7.48
CA ILE A 147 -17.42 1.23 -6.25
C ILE A 147 -16.74 2.39 -5.53
N PHE A 148 -16.46 3.51 -6.20
CA PHE A 148 -15.81 4.66 -5.60
C PHE A 148 -16.60 5.22 -4.42
N ASP A 149 -17.93 5.06 -4.39
CA ASP A 149 -18.77 5.55 -3.30
C ASP A 149 -18.46 4.92 -1.95
N ILE A 150 -17.94 3.70 -1.98
CA ILE A 150 -17.51 2.96 -0.80
C ILE A 150 -15.99 2.77 -0.74
N THR A 151 -15.23 3.48 -1.58
CA THR A 151 -13.78 3.32 -1.68
C THR A 151 -13.02 4.39 -0.91
N THR A 152 -12.01 3.97 -0.18
CA THR A 152 -10.96 4.84 0.34
C THR A 152 -9.64 4.49 -0.33
N ILE A 153 -9.10 5.41 -1.13
CA ILE A 153 -7.76 5.32 -1.71
C ILE A 153 -6.78 5.94 -0.73
N ILE A 154 -5.82 5.16 -0.24
CA ILE A 154 -4.80 5.65 0.68
C ILE A 154 -3.49 5.79 -0.08
N ARG A 155 -2.99 7.01 -0.15
CA ARG A 155 -1.66 7.28 -0.67
C ARG A 155 -0.68 7.29 0.49
N PHE A 156 0.24 6.34 0.50
CA PHE A 156 1.35 6.31 1.43
C PHE A 156 2.61 6.83 0.76
N PRO A 157 3.45 7.58 1.48
CA PRO A 157 4.82 7.86 1.08
C PRO A 157 5.67 6.59 1.25
N PHE A 158 6.96 6.75 1.38
CA PHE A 158 7.87 5.66 1.67
C PHE A 158 7.55 5.05 3.05
N ILE A 159 7.15 3.77 3.06
CA ILE A 159 6.90 3.05 4.32
C ILE A 159 8.22 2.42 4.77
N PHE A 160 8.64 2.71 6.00
CA PHE A 160 9.87 2.18 6.55
C PHE A 160 9.65 1.33 7.80
N SER A 161 10.49 0.32 7.98
CA SER A 161 10.68 -0.44 9.21
C SER A 161 11.92 -1.31 9.09
N TYR A 162 12.43 -1.80 10.23
CA TYR A 162 13.62 -2.66 10.27
C TYR A 162 13.42 -3.99 9.51
N ASP A 163 12.20 -4.49 9.44
CA ASP A 163 11.84 -5.74 8.75
C ASP A 163 11.34 -5.53 7.32
N ASP A 164 11.74 -4.43 6.66
CA ASP A 164 11.44 -4.22 5.24
C ASP A 164 12.24 -5.18 4.36
N TYR A 165 11.64 -6.35 4.09
CA TYR A 165 12.22 -7.40 3.24
C TYR A 165 12.50 -6.95 1.80
N THR A 166 12.00 -5.79 1.38
CA THR A 166 12.23 -5.25 0.03
C THR A 166 13.57 -4.53 -0.11
N GLY A 167 14.26 -4.29 1.01
CA GLY A 167 15.56 -3.63 1.03
C GLY A 167 15.54 -2.18 0.53
N ARG A 168 14.38 -1.53 0.45
CA ARG A 168 14.27 -0.18 -0.11
C ARG A 168 15.01 0.85 0.73
N PHE A 169 14.95 0.74 2.04
CA PHE A 169 15.67 1.64 2.94
C PHE A 169 17.18 1.44 2.83
N GLN A 170 17.62 0.17 2.79
CA GLN A 170 19.03 -0.18 2.58
C GLN A 170 19.55 0.40 1.27
N LYS A 171 18.78 0.31 0.18
CA LYS A 171 19.14 0.92 -1.11
C LYS A 171 19.27 2.44 -1.04
N ILE A 172 18.40 3.12 -0.27
CA ILE A 172 18.53 4.55 -0.03
C ILE A 172 19.86 4.84 0.68
N CYS A 173 20.19 4.07 1.71
CA CYS A 173 21.44 4.21 2.46
C CYS A 173 22.66 3.95 1.57
N GLU A 174 22.67 2.90 0.75
CA GLU A 174 23.76 2.57 -0.18
C GLU A 174 23.99 3.66 -1.24
N VAL A 175 22.89 4.13 -1.86
CA VAL A 175 22.96 5.22 -2.85
C VAL A 175 23.47 6.51 -2.20
N SER A 176 23.16 6.70 -0.93
CA SER A 176 23.57 7.87 -0.15
C SER A 176 25.05 7.84 0.26
N LYS A 177 25.61 6.67 0.53
CA LYS A 177 27.05 6.48 0.85
C LYS A 177 27.94 6.77 -0.35
N ASN A 178 27.48 6.52 -1.56
CA ASN A 178 28.23 6.83 -2.79
C ASN A 178 28.14 8.35 -3.08
N SER A 179 28.98 9.13 -2.39
CA SER A 179 29.01 10.59 -2.34
C SER A 179 29.12 11.33 -3.69
N LYS A 180 29.43 10.62 -4.78
CA LYS A 180 29.41 11.17 -6.15
C LYS A 180 27.99 11.45 -6.69
N ASN A 181 26.93 10.99 -6.01
CA ASN A 181 25.54 11.25 -6.43
C ASN A 181 25.00 12.54 -5.80
N ARG A 182 25.36 13.68 -6.36
CA ARG A 182 24.82 15.02 -6.00
C ARG A 182 23.29 15.15 -6.18
N ASN A 183 22.63 14.15 -6.76
CA ASN A 183 21.21 14.19 -7.12
C ASN A 183 20.24 14.16 -5.92
N PHE A 184 20.69 13.79 -4.74
CA PHE A 184 19.89 13.78 -3.51
C PHE A 184 20.18 14.95 -2.57
N LYS A 185 21.16 15.81 -2.89
CA LYS A 185 21.54 16.93 -2.02
C LYS A 185 20.35 17.89 -1.84
N GLY A 186 19.91 18.07 -0.60
CA GLY A 186 18.81 18.97 -0.24
C GLY A 186 17.41 18.44 -0.54
N LYS A 187 17.23 17.19 -0.97
CA LYS A 187 15.90 16.61 -1.20
C LYS A 187 15.26 16.18 0.11
N LYS A 188 14.09 16.71 0.36
CA LYS A 188 13.21 16.38 1.47
C LYS A 188 12.10 15.48 0.98
N PHE A 189 11.74 14.44 1.73
CA PHE A 189 10.62 13.56 1.38
C PHE A 189 9.86 13.09 2.62
N SER A 190 8.59 12.84 2.44
CA SER A 190 7.74 12.29 3.48
C SER A 190 7.99 10.79 3.64
N MET A 191 7.89 10.32 4.86
CA MET A 191 7.95 8.91 5.21
C MET A 191 6.83 8.55 6.18
N ILE A 192 6.53 7.26 6.27
CA ILE A 192 5.60 6.73 7.27
C ILE A 192 6.16 5.44 7.87
N SER A 193 6.14 5.33 9.18
CA SER A 193 6.53 4.07 9.82
C SER A 193 5.46 3.00 9.57
N LYS A 194 5.89 1.74 9.42
CA LYS A 194 4.97 0.61 9.29
C LYS A 194 3.96 0.55 10.42
N HIS A 195 4.39 0.86 11.65
CA HIS A 195 3.51 0.87 12.82
C HIS A 195 2.39 1.91 12.66
N PHE A 196 2.74 3.14 12.28
CA PHE A 196 1.76 4.22 12.11
C PHE A 196 0.84 3.97 10.91
N ALA A 197 1.37 3.44 9.78
CA ALA A 197 0.55 3.04 8.64
C ALA A 197 -0.53 2.01 9.04
N VAL A 198 -0.15 1.00 9.85
CA VAL A 198 -1.11 0.01 10.36
C VAL A 198 -2.12 0.62 11.33
N LYS A 199 -1.70 1.55 12.21
CA LYS A 199 -2.60 2.28 13.11
C LYS A 199 -3.67 3.05 12.31
N CYS A 200 -3.27 3.75 11.25
CA CYS A 200 -4.18 4.45 10.36
C CYS A 200 -5.16 3.49 9.65
N LEU A 201 -4.65 2.38 9.10
CA LEU A 201 -5.50 1.37 8.46
C LEU A 201 -6.54 0.79 9.43
N LYS A 202 -6.16 0.51 10.67
CA LYS A 202 -7.09 0.05 11.71
C LYS A 202 -8.18 1.07 12.00
N HIS A 203 -7.84 2.35 12.06
CA HIS A 203 -8.82 3.41 12.28
C HIS A 203 -9.82 3.50 11.11
N LEU A 204 -9.35 3.40 9.87
CA LEU A 204 -10.18 3.50 8.67
C LEU A 204 -11.19 2.34 8.53
N ILE A 205 -10.96 1.19 9.16
CA ILE A 205 -11.93 0.08 9.19
C ILE A 205 -13.26 0.52 9.85
N TYR A 206 -13.19 1.42 10.82
CA TYR A 206 -14.35 1.88 11.60
C TYR A 206 -14.83 3.27 11.23
N SER A 207 -14.07 4.03 10.46
CA SER A 207 -14.43 5.38 10.04
C SER A 207 -15.29 5.36 8.77
N LYS A 208 -16.01 6.48 8.52
CA LYS A 208 -16.69 6.68 7.25
C LYS A 208 -15.67 6.80 6.11
N PRO A 209 -15.92 6.19 4.96
CA PRO A 209 -15.03 6.27 3.81
C PRO A 209 -14.76 7.73 3.41
N LYS A 210 -13.49 8.07 3.24
CA LYS A 210 -13.06 9.30 2.56
C LYS A 210 -12.44 8.88 1.23
N LYS A 211 -12.81 9.56 0.16
CA LYS A 211 -12.46 9.16 -1.21
C LYS A 211 -10.95 8.98 -1.42
N ILE A 212 -10.14 9.98 -1.08
CA ILE A 212 -8.66 9.93 -1.19
C ILE A 212 -8.05 10.51 0.08
N ILE A 213 -7.08 9.82 0.65
CA ILE A 213 -6.39 10.22 1.88
C ILE A 213 -4.89 10.08 1.70
N ASP A 214 -4.17 11.15 2.00
CA ASP A 214 -2.73 11.16 2.10
C ASP A 214 -2.33 10.95 3.57
N LEU A 215 -1.51 9.95 3.83
CA LEU A 215 -1.09 9.61 5.18
C LEU A 215 0.43 9.52 5.29
N SER A 216 1.02 10.35 6.16
CA SER A 216 2.45 10.34 6.46
C SER A 216 2.69 10.58 7.95
N ASN A 217 3.90 10.34 8.41
CA ASN A 217 4.34 10.93 9.67
C ASN A 217 4.48 12.45 9.50
N LYS A 218 4.36 13.19 10.61
CA LYS A 218 4.56 14.64 10.62
C LYS A 218 6.00 14.98 10.24
N GLY A 219 6.18 15.99 9.40
CA GLY A 219 7.48 16.49 8.97
C GLY A 219 8.00 15.80 7.71
N TYR A 220 9.29 15.95 7.49
CA TYR A 220 10.01 15.39 6.34
C TYR A 220 11.36 14.83 6.76
N VAL A 221 11.90 13.96 5.95
CA VAL A 221 13.25 13.42 6.12
C VAL A 221 14.18 14.06 5.09
N ASP A 222 15.29 14.58 5.58
CA ASP A 222 16.38 15.06 4.74
C ASP A 222 17.38 13.91 4.55
N ILE A 223 17.64 13.55 3.30
CA ILE A 223 18.57 12.47 2.98
C ILE A 223 19.97 12.76 3.54
N ASN A 224 20.41 14.01 3.53
CA ASN A 224 21.73 14.36 4.08
C ASN A 224 21.81 14.10 5.59
N LYS A 225 20.70 14.32 6.33
CA LYS A 225 20.66 13.96 7.76
C LYS A 225 20.75 12.44 7.94
N ILE A 226 20.02 11.65 7.12
CA ILE A 226 20.15 10.19 7.15
C ILE A 226 21.58 9.76 6.90
N ILE A 227 22.25 10.32 5.86
CA ILE A 227 23.63 9.99 5.52
C ILE A 227 24.59 10.32 6.68
N LYS A 228 24.46 11.52 7.26
CA LYS A 228 25.28 11.91 8.41
C LYS A 228 25.10 10.97 9.59
N THR A 229 23.86 10.59 9.90
CA THR A 229 23.54 9.66 10.99
C THR A 229 24.11 8.26 10.73
N ILE A 230 24.02 7.76 9.49
CA ILE A 230 24.57 6.44 9.13
C ILE A 230 26.10 6.43 9.18
N ASN A 231 26.74 7.51 8.74
CA ASN A 231 28.21 7.63 8.74
C ASN A 231 28.77 7.95 10.12
N GLY A 232 27.98 8.54 11.03
CA GLY A 232 28.40 8.95 12.37
C GLY A 232 28.13 7.93 13.47
N ASN A 233 27.09 7.11 13.36
CA ASN A 233 26.78 6.06 14.34
C ASN A 233 25.62 5.19 13.87
N LEU A 234 25.89 3.94 13.53
CA LEU A 234 24.86 2.95 13.13
C LEU A 234 23.89 2.60 14.28
N ASN A 235 24.24 2.90 15.54
CA ASN A 235 23.45 2.52 16.69
C ASN A 235 22.27 3.47 17.00
N CYS A 236 22.18 4.65 16.39
CA CYS A 236 21.15 5.65 16.71
C CYS A 236 19.94 5.68 15.77
N ILE A 237 19.88 4.81 14.75
CA ILE A 237 18.79 4.83 13.75
C ILE A 237 17.56 4.01 14.20
N TRP A 238 17.64 3.31 15.32
CA TRP A 238 16.66 2.29 15.72
C TRP A 238 16.00 2.55 17.08
N VAL A 239 15.78 3.82 17.45
CA VAL A 239 14.94 4.17 18.61
C VAL A 239 13.55 4.57 18.17
#